data_c18cad1835ed63f7fbe8dcdc83054866
#
_entry.id   c18cad1835ed63f7fbe8dcdc83054866
#
_cell.length_a   1.000
_cell.length_b   1.000
_cell.length_c   1.000
_cell.angle_alpha   90.00
_cell.angle_beta   90.00
_cell.angle_gamma   90.00
#
_symmetry.space_group_name_H-M   'P 1'
#
loop_
_entity.id
_entity.type
_entity.pdbx_description
1 polymer ?
#
loop_
_entity_poly.entity_id
_entity_poly.type
_entity_poly.pdbx_seq_one_letter_code
_entity_poly.pdbx_strand_id
1 'polypeptide(L)'
;MAKTKGSKIMTVKFFPNDKGNPPGKLADAELHFSGGPLDGRKLIGFALWERKGGGRNVTFPARQYSVNDERRSFALLRPIVDATSQDTLRDIILEAYKEHEAEMAAVA
;
A
#
# COMPACT_ATOMS: atom_id res chain seq x y z
N MET A 1 -4.22 -1.97 -25.04
CA MET A 1 -4.20 -1.73 -24.60
C MET A 1 -4.17 -1.74 -23.60
N ALA A 2 -4.13 -1.62 -23.60
CA ALA A 2 -4.17 -1.54 -22.76
C ALA A 2 -4.10 -1.50 -21.92
N LYS A 3 -4.04 -1.45 -21.57
CA LYS A 3 -3.95 -1.37 -20.71
C LYS A 3 -4.49 -0.93 -19.93
N THR A 4 -5.16 -1.04 -19.88
CA THR A 4 -5.67 -0.50 -19.21
C THR A 4 -5.78 -0.25 -18.08
N LYS A 5 -5.64 -0.56 -17.82
CA LYS A 5 -5.44 -0.06 -16.77
C LYS A 5 -5.47 1.27 -16.86
N GLY A 6 -5.60 1.65 -17.80
CA GLY A 6 -5.61 2.92 -17.93
C GLY A 6 -6.52 3.68 -17.24
N SER A 7 -7.43 3.19 -17.01
CA SER A 7 -8.33 3.92 -16.36
C SER A 7 -7.85 4.29 -15.14
N LYS A 8 -6.67 4.52 -14.99
CA LYS A 8 -6.21 4.73 -13.80
C LYS A 8 -6.69 5.95 -13.24
N ILE A 9 -7.58 5.86 -12.30
CA ILE A 9 -7.92 6.94 -11.43
C ILE A 9 -7.05 6.86 -10.20
N MET A 10 -6.13 5.92 -10.15
CA MET A 10 -5.29 5.71 -8.98
C MET A 10 -3.91 5.21 -9.40
N THR A 11 -2.88 5.78 -8.79
CA THR A 11 -1.50 5.36 -8.99
C THR A 11 -0.89 5.09 -7.63
N VAL A 12 -0.07 4.06 -7.52
CA VAL A 12 0.59 3.73 -6.26
C VAL A 12 2.00 4.30 -6.30
N LYS A 13 2.37 5.08 -5.31
CA LYS A 13 3.71 5.65 -5.19
C LYS A 13 4.43 5.01 -4.02
N PHE A 14 5.72 4.74 -4.19
CA PHE A 14 6.50 4.07 -3.17
C PHE A 14 7.65 4.92 -2.70
N PHE A 15 7.93 4.83 -1.41
CA PHE A 15 9.03 5.56 -0.78
C PHE A 15 9.88 4.53 -0.04
N PRO A 16 11.02 4.14 -0.59
CA PRO A 16 11.81 3.06 -0.01
C PRO A 16 12.28 3.37 1.40
N ASN A 17 12.36 2.32 2.21
CA ASN A 17 12.84 2.46 3.58
C ASN A 17 14.34 2.21 3.59
N ASP A 18 15.11 3.26 3.39
CA ASP A 18 16.56 3.15 3.30
C ASP A 18 17.23 2.98 4.64
N LYS A 19 16.52 3.23 5.72
CA LYS A 19 17.15 3.22 7.03
C LYS A 19 17.14 1.87 7.71
N GLY A 20 16.44 0.90 7.15
CA GLY A 20 16.38 -0.43 7.73
C GLY A 20 15.59 -0.49 9.01
N ASN A 21 14.79 0.49 9.29
CA ASN A 21 14.05 0.59 10.52
C ASN A 21 12.62 1.05 10.25
N PRO A 22 11.62 0.29 10.68
CA PRO A 22 11.74 -0.98 11.43
C PRO A 22 12.19 -2.12 10.55
N PRO A 23 12.75 -3.17 11.14
CA PRO A 23 13.22 -4.31 10.36
C PRO A 23 12.11 -4.95 9.56
N GLY A 24 12.41 -5.33 8.34
CA GLY A 24 11.44 -5.97 7.47
C GLY A 24 10.59 -5.01 6.67
N LYS A 25 10.60 -3.73 6.99
CA LYS A 25 9.81 -2.77 6.22
C LYS A 25 10.55 -2.41 4.94
N LEU A 26 9.91 -2.67 3.81
CA LEU A 26 10.52 -2.40 2.51
C LEU A 26 10.27 -0.98 2.04
N ALA A 27 9.07 -0.48 2.22
CA ALA A 27 8.71 0.84 1.72
C ALA A 27 7.40 1.30 2.31
N ASP A 28 7.17 2.60 2.27
CA ASP A 28 5.85 3.17 2.50
C ASP A 28 5.20 3.32 1.14
N ALA A 29 3.89 3.28 1.11
CA ALA A 29 3.15 3.44 -0.14
C ALA A 29 2.01 4.43 0.04
N GLU A 30 1.69 5.13 -1.04
CA GLU A 30 0.60 6.09 -1.07
C GLU A 30 -0.22 5.83 -2.32
N LEU A 31 -1.52 6.03 -2.20
CA LEU A 31 -2.40 5.96 -3.36
C LEU A 31 -2.68 7.39 -3.80
N HIS A 32 -2.34 7.70 -5.04
CA HIS A 32 -2.57 9.03 -5.59
C HIS A 32 -3.74 8.95 -6.57
N PHE A 33 -4.71 9.82 -6.39
CA PHE A 33 -5.92 9.77 -7.19
C PHE A 33 -5.92 10.83 -8.27
N SER A 34 -6.31 10.44 -9.48
CA SER A 34 -6.46 11.37 -10.58
C SER A 34 -7.77 11.06 -11.27
N GLY A 35 -8.71 11.95 -11.13
CA GLY A 35 -10.05 11.77 -11.67
C GLY A 35 -11.05 11.46 -10.59
N GLY A 36 -12.30 11.76 -10.85
CA GLY A 36 -13.36 11.53 -9.91
C GLY A 36 -13.31 12.46 -8.73
N PRO A 37 -14.13 12.20 -7.73
CA PRO A 37 -14.23 13.10 -6.56
C PRO A 37 -12.97 13.22 -5.75
N LEU A 38 -12.07 12.25 -5.84
CA LEU A 38 -10.84 12.29 -5.08
C LEU A 38 -9.66 12.85 -5.86
N ASP A 39 -9.93 13.36 -7.06
CA ASP A 39 -8.87 13.88 -7.92
C ASP A 39 -7.96 14.86 -7.19
N GLY A 40 -6.65 14.68 -7.35
CA GLY A 40 -5.66 15.55 -6.74
C GLY A 40 -5.37 15.27 -5.30
N ARG A 41 -5.93 14.20 -4.76
CA ARG A 41 -5.70 13.84 -3.36
C ARG A 41 -4.94 12.52 -3.27
N LYS A 42 -4.43 12.24 -2.09
CA LYS A 42 -3.73 10.98 -1.87
C LYS A 42 -4.14 10.37 -0.55
N LEU A 43 -4.04 9.06 -0.46
CA LEU A 43 -4.29 8.31 0.77
C LEU A 43 -2.97 7.73 1.23
N ILE A 44 -2.55 8.06 2.43
CA ILE A 44 -1.26 7.64 2.96
C ILE A 44 -1.46 6.58 4.05
N GLY A 45 -0.38 5.95 4.46
CA GLY A 45 -0.43 5.03 5.60
C GLY A 45 -0.27 3.57 5.24
N PHE A 46 0.00 3.27 3.98
CA PHE A 46 0.28 1.89 3.60
C PHE A 46 1.76 1.61 3.75
N ALA A 47 2.10 0.37 4.11
CA ALA A 47 3.49 -0.04 4.19
C ALA A 47 3.65 -1.44 3.63
N LEU A 48 4.81 -1.69 3.02
CA LEU A 48 5.14 -3.00 2.51
C LEU A 48 6.19 -3.64 3.40
N TRP A 49 6.02 -4.91 3.67
CA TRP A 49 6.86 -5.66 4.60
C TRP A 49 7.32 -6.97 3.97
N GLU A 50 8.51 -7.37 4.32
CA GLU A 50 9.03 -8.67 3.93
C GLU A 50 8.76 -9.64 5.07
N ARG A 51 8.20 -10.81 4.73
CA ARG A 51 7.91 -11.81 5.74
C ARG A 51 9.12 -12.68 5.97
N LYS A 52 9.23 -13.24 7.17
CA LYS A 52 10.32 -14.10 7.48
C LYS A 52 10.19 -15.33 6.61
N GLY A 53 9.81 -16.02 6.20
CA GLY A 53 9.78 -17.20 5.36
C GLY A 53 9.70 -16.86 3.89
N GLY A 54 9.85 -15.59 3.56
CA GLY A 54 9.70 -15.14 2.19
C GLY A 54 8.31 -14.58 1.93
N GLY A 55 8.15 -13.93 0.82
CA GLY A 55 6.90 -13.30 0.48
C GLY A 55 6.80 -11.90 1.06
N ARG A 56 5.74 -11.23 0.71
CA ARG A 56 5.54 -9.83 1.08
C ARG A 56 4.13 -9.60 1.59
N ASN A 57 3.98 -8.57 2.39
CA ASN A 57 2.68 -8.22 2.93
C ASN A 57 2.51 -6.71 2.88
N VAL A 58 1.26 -6.27 2.88
CA VAL A 58 0.93 -4.85 2.89
C VAL A 58 0.08 -4.59 4.12
N THR A 59 0.47 -3.58 4.90
CA THR A 59 -0.37 -3.13 6.00
C THR A 59 -1.08 -1.88 5.55
N PHE A 60 -2.35 -1.79 5.90
CA PHE A 60 -3.23 -0.71 5.49
C PHE A 60 -3.29 0.38 6.55
N PRO A 61 -3.73 1.58 6.19
CA PRO A 61 -3.80 2.67 7.16
C PRO A 61 -4.68 2.30 8.35
N ALA A 62 -4.20 2.61 9.54
CA ALA A 62 -4.94 2.31 10.75
C ALA A 62 -4.66 3.39 11.79
N ARG A 63 -5.60 3.55 12.68
CA ARG A 63 -5.47 4.49 13.77
C ARG A 63 -5.20 3.71 15.04
N GLN A 64 -4.18 4.14 15.77
CA GLN A 64 -3.84 3.53 17.04
C GLN A 64 -4.55 4.26 18.16
N TYR A 65 -5.01 3.54 19.17
CA TYR A 65 -5.65 4.14 20.33
C TYR A 65 -5.46 3.22 21.52
N SER A 66 -5.71 3.75 22.72
CA SER A 66 -5.57 2.99 23.95
C SER A 66 -6.86 2.92 24.70
N VAL A 67 -7.17 1.75 25.25
CA VAL A 67 -8.32 1.56 26.09
C VAL A 67 -7.82 0.78 27.30
N ASN A 68 -7.93 1.34 28.50
CA ASN A 68 -7.47 0.66 29.71
C ASN A 68 -6.03 0.21 29.61
N ASP A 69 -5.18 1.11 29.07
CA ASP A 69 -3.76 0.83 28.88
C ASP A 69 -3.45 -0.25 27.85
N GLU A 70 -4.45 -0.71 27.11
CA GLU A 70 -4.24 -1.64 26.04
C GLU A 70 -4.17 -0.90 24.72
N ARG A 71 -3.15 -1.20 23.93
CA ARG A 71 -3.04 -0.60 22.60
C ARG A 71 -3.92 -1.35 21.64
N ARG A 72 -4.68 -0.60 20.87
CA ARG A 72 -5.57 -1.17 19.86
C ARG A 72 -5.41 -0.46 18.54
N SER A 73 -5.85 -1.11 17.49
CA SER A 73 -5.73 -0.59 16.15
C SER A 73 -7.09 -0.64 15.46
N PHE A 74 -7.41 0.42 14.74
CA PHE A 74 -8.69 0.52 14.05
C PHE A 74 -8.41 0.82 12.58
N ALA A 75 -8.76 -0.10 11.70
CA ALA A 75 -8.49 0.08 10.28
C ALA A 75 -9.29 1.26 9.73
N LEU A 76 -8.62 2.12 8.98
CA LEU A 76 -9.26 3.30 8.40
C LEU A 76 -9.82 3.03 7.02
N LEU A 77 -9.24 2.08 6.30
CA LEU A 77 -9.74 1.68 4.99
C LEU A 77 -10.32 0.28 5.14
N ARG A 78 -11.63 0.17 5.01
CA ARG A 78 -12.32 -1.06 5.33
C ARG A 78 -13.26 -1.47 4.21
N PRO A 79 -13.42 -2.76 3.97
CA PRO A 79 -14.38 -3.20 2.96
C PRO A 79 -15.79 -2.98 3.45
N ILE A 80 -16.68 -2.67 2.55
CA ILE A 80 -18.08 -2.47 2.89
C ILE A 80 -18.88 -3.74 2.68
N VAL A 81 -18.61 -4.43 1.59
CA VAL A 81 -19.41 -5.58 1.19
C VAL A 81 -18.81 -6.88 1.68
N ASP A 82 -17.55 -7.14 1.32
CA ASP A 82 -16.90 -8.34 1.80
C ASP A 82 -15.39 -8.15 1.79
N ALA A 83 -14.68 -9.09 2.41
CA ALA A 83 -13.25 -8.96 2.60
C ALA A 83 -12.43 -9.09 1.32
N THR A 84 -13.03 -9.56 0.24
CA THR A 84 -12.29 -9.74 -1.01
C THR A 84 -11.74 -8.44 -1.54
N SER A 85 -12.44 -7.34 -1.29
CA SER A 85 -11.96 -6.04 -1.78
C SER A 85 -10.63 -5.66 -1.13
N GLN A 86 -10.38 -6.10 0.09
CA GLN A 86 -9.08 -5.85 0.73
C GLN A 86 -7.99 -6.65 0.03
N ASP A 87 -8.28 -7.90 -0.30
CA ASP A 87 -7.31 -8.73 -1.00
C ASP A 87 -7.00 -8.15 -2.38
N THR A 88 -8.01 -7.67 -3.07
CA THR A 88 -7.83 -7.07 -4.38
C THR A 88 -6.89 -5.87 -4.30
N LEU A 89 -7.11 -4.99 -3.33
CA LEU A 89 -6.26 -3.81 -3.20
C LEU A 89 -4.84 -4.21 -2.79
N ARG A 90 -4.71 -5.19 -1.90
CA ARG A 90 -3.39 -5.68 -1.52
C ARG A 90 -2.63 -6.18 -2.74
N ASP A 91 -3.30 -6.94 -3.59
CA ASP A 91 -2.67 -7.49 -4.79
C ASP A 91 -2.26 -6.39 -5.76
N ILE A 92 -3.08 -5.36 -5.89
CA ILE A 92 -2.74 -4.23 -6.75
C ILE A 92 -1.46 -3.55 -6.25
N ILE A 93 -1.35 -3.34 -4.95
CA ILE A 93 -0.19 -2.68 -4.38
C ILE A 93 1.05 -3.55 -4.54
N LEU A 94 0.92 -4.86 -4.29
CA LEU A 94 2.05 -5.77 -4.43
C LEU A 94 2.53 -5.86 -5.87
N GLU A 95 1.60 -5.90 -6.82
CA GLU A 95 1.96 -5.95 -8.22
C GLU A 95 2.64 -4.66 -8.66
N ALA A 96 2.13 -3.53 -8.20
CA ALA A 96 2.74 -2.25 -8.50
C ALA A 96 4.17 -2.17 -7.94
N TYR A 97 4.39 -2.75 -6.78
CA TYR A 97 5.72 -2.74 -6.19
C TYR A 97 6.71 -3.60 -6.99
N LYS A 98 6.24 -4.73 -7.52
CA LYS A 98 7.08 -5.54 -8.39
C LYS A 98 7.51 -4.76 -9.63
N GLU A 99 6.60 -4.00 -10.20
CA GLU A 99 6.93 -3.17 -11.35
C GLU A 99 7.90 -2.06 -10.96
N HIS A 100 7.70 -1.49 -9.80
CA HIS A 100 8.60 -0.45 -9.31
C HIS A 100 10.02 -1.00 -9.13
N GLU A 101 10.13 -2.19 -8.57
CA GLU A 101 11.44 -2.82 -8.41
C GLU A 101 12.11 -3.08 -9.74
N ALA A 102 11.33 -3.54 -10.71
CA ALA A 102 11.88 -3.83 -12.03
C ALA A 102 12.39 -2.55 -12.70
N GLU A 103 11.65 -1.46 -12.54
CA GLU A 103 12.09 -0.18 -13.09
C GLU A 103 13.35 0.33 -12.43
N MET A 104 13.45 0.19 -11.11
CA MET A 104 14.64 0.63 -10.41
C MET A 104 15.84 -0.21 -10.78
N ALA A 105 15.67 -1.51 -10.97
CA ALA A 105 16.75 -2.37 -11.40
C ALA A 105 17.21 -2.04 -12.81
N ALA A 106 16.29 -1.66 -13.67
CA ALA A 106 16.64 -1.32 -15.05
C ALA A 106 17.42 -0.01 -15.14
N VAL A 107 17.20 0.89 -14.17
CA VAL A 107 17.88 2.17 -14.18
C VAL A 107 19.27 2.06 -13.53
N ALA A 108 19.44 1.11 -12.66
CA ALA A 108 20.71 0.92 -11.99
C ALA A 108 21.79 0.36 -12.95
#